data_8f88956d7a3aa88ff36748409b60f69e
#
_entry.id   8f88956d7a3aa88ff36748409b60f69e
#
_cell.length_a   1.000
_cell.length_b   1.000
_cell.length_c   1.000
_cell.angle_alpha   90.00
_cell.angle_beta   90.00
_cell.angle_gamma   90.00
#
_symmetry.space_group_name_H-M   'P 1'
#
loop_
_entity.id
_entity.type
_entity.pdbx_description
1 polymer ?
#
loop_
_entity_poly.entity_id
_entity_poly.type
_entity_poly.pdbx_seq_one_letter_code
_entity_poly.pdbx_strand_id
1 'polypeptide(L)'
;ERDDLSPNVVTYNSVLHAHMKSFNIGAAESLLQEMYERFLQTGNMDLRPNTQSYSIVLSGIAKNRQRDAGERAEKILDQMIGMARSGDLDEPPDTISYNVVLDCWAKSSSSFEDASRAVAFLEKMKRNNIYTPH
;
A
#
# COMPACT_ATOMS: atom_id res chain seq x y z
N GLU A 1 32.39 -8.07 10.17
CA GLU A 1 32.12 -6.89 9.40
C GLU A 1 31.10 -7.15 8.30
N ARG A 2 30.20 -6.25 8.17
CA ARG A 2 29.10 -6.45 7.25
C ARG A 2 29.43 -5.97 5.84
N ASP A 3 29.12 -6.80 4.89
CA ASP A 3 29.23 -6.45 3.49
C ASP A 3 28.01 -5.59 3.11
N ASP A 4 28.24 -4.42 2.55
CA ASP A 4 27.18 -3.49 2.20
C ASP A 4 26.41 -3.88 0.96
N LEU A 5 26.59 -5.08 0.44
CA LEU A 5 25.85 -5.57 -0.72
C LEU A 5 24.52 -6.18 -0.35
N SER A 6 24.17 -6.24 0.94
CA SER A 6 22.87 -6.74 1.35
C SER A 6 21.75 -5.78 0.93
N PRO A 7 20.71 -6.28 0.29
CA PRO A 7 19.58 -5.43 -0.09
C PRO A 7 18.93 -4.78 1.12
N ASN A 8 18.45 -3.55 0.95
CA ASN A 8 17.71 -2.86 1.98
C ASN A 8 16.42 -2.30 1.37
N VAL A 9 15.65 -1.52 2.13
CA VAL A 9 14.37 -1.01 1.67
C VAL A 9 14.52 -0.15 0.41
N VAL A 10 15.61 0.59 0.27
CA VAL A 10 15.87 1.38 -0.94
C VAL A 10 15.99 0.47 -2.16
N THR A 11 16.73 -0.63 -1.99
CA THR A 11 16.89 -1.62 -3.05
C THR A 11 15.52 -2.20 -3.46
N TYR A 12 14.74 -2.62 -2.48
CA TYR A 12 13.43 -3.20 -2.75
C TYR A 12 12.48 -2.19 -3.38
N ASN A 13 12.51 -0.94 -2.92
CA ASN A 13 11.66 0.10 -3.50
C ASN A 13 11.98 0.34 -4.97
N SER A 14 13.25 0.25 -5.34
CA SER A 14 13.63 0.37 -6.75
C SER A 14 13.03 -0.74 -7.59
N VAL A 15 13.03 -1.97 -7.07
CA VAL A 15 12.44 -3.11 -7.78
C VAL A 15 10.93 -2.99 -7.85
N LEU A 16 10.29 -2.55 -6.75
CA LEU A 16 8.85 -2.30 -6.75
C LEU A 16 8.49 -1.29 -7.84
N HIS A 17 9.26 -0.23 -7.94
CA HIS A 17 9.02 0.81 -8.93
C HIS A 17 9.15 0.25 -10.35
N ALA A 18 10.19 -0.57 -10.58
CA ALA A 18 10.41 -1.19 -11.89
C ALA A 18 9.24 -2.11 -12.29
N HIS A 19 8.75 -2.90 -11.34
CA HIS A 19 7.60 -3.77 -11.61
C HIS A 19 6.36 -2.95 -11.98
N MET A 20 6.13 -1.86 -11.27
CA MET A 20 4.95 -1.03 -11.54
C MET A 20 5.07 -0.33 -12.89
N LYS A 21 6.27 0.11 -13.26
CA LYS A 21 6.49 0.74 -14.56
C LYS A 21 6.24 -0.23 -15.72
N SER A 22 6.47 -1.51 -15.51
CA SER A 22 6.21 -2.52 -16.53
C SER A 22 4.83 -3.17 -16.37
N PHE A 23 3.97 -2.59 -15.53
CA PHE A 23 2.62 -3.06 -15.28
C PHE A 23 2.58 -4.50 -14.72
N ASN A 24 3.63 -4.90 -14.04
CA ASN A 24 3.70 -6.21 -13.41
C ASN A 24 3.25 -6.09 -11.96
N ILE A 25 1.96 -5.80 -11.78
CA ILE A 25 1.40 -5.47 -10.47
C ILE A 25 1.47 -6.64 -9.51
N GLY A 26 1.17 -7.84 -10.00
CA GLY A 26 1.23 -9.03 -9.16
C GLY A 26 2.61 -9.26 -8.56
N ALA A 27 3.66 -9.04 -9.36
CA ALA A 27 5.03 -9.19 -8.88
C ALA A 27 5.36 -8.14 -7.81
N ALA A 28 4.91 -6.91 -8.00
CA ALA A 28 5.13 -5.85 -7.01
C ALA A 28 4.40 -6.16 -5.70
N GLU A 29 3.15 -6.60 -5.79
CA GLU A 29 2.38 -6.98 -4.60
C GLU A 29 3.05 -8.13 -3.86
N SER A 30 3.54 -9.14 -4.59
CA SER A 30 4.21 -10.28 -3.99
C SER A 30 5.51 -9.86 -3.30
N LEU A 31 6.26 -8.96 -3.93
CA LEU A 31 7.50 -8.49 -3.34
C LEU A 31 7.24 -7.70 -2.07
N LEU A 32 6.25 -6.83 -2.09
CA LEU A 32 5.88 -6.05 -0.91
C LEU A 32 5.46 -6.97 0.24
N GLN A 33 4.67 -7.99 -0.08
CA GLN A 33 4.23 -8.95 0.92
C GLN A 33 5.41 -9.74 1.50
N GLU A 34 6.36 -10.12 0.65
CA GLU A 34 7.55 -10.82 1.11
C GLU A 34 8.37 -9.96 2.06
N MET A 35 8.58 -8.69 1.74
CA MET A 35 9.28 -7.76 2.62
C MET A 35 8.60 -7.69 3.98
N TYR A 36 7.28 -7.51 3.96
CA TYR A 36 6.48 -7.38 5.17
C TYR A 36 6.60 -8.63 6.05
N GLU A 37 6.42 -9.80 5.45
CA GLU A 37 6.47 -11.06 6.20
C GLU A 37 7.85 -11.32 6.77
N ARG A 38 8.89 -11.04 6.00
CA ARG A 38 10.25 -11.22 6.49
C ARG A 38 10.57 -10.25 7.62
N PHE A 39 10.11 -9.03 7.51
CA PHE A 39 10.28 -8.07 8.59
C PHE A 39 9.61 -8.58 9.88
N LEU A 40 8.39 -9.07 9.77
CA LEU A 40 7.67 -9.58 10.94
C LEU A 40 8.37 -10.79 11.56
N GLN A 41 8.96 -11.63 10.74
CA GLN A 41 9.63 -12.84 11.21
C GLN A 41 10.99 -12.56 11.84
N THR A 42 11.73 -11.63 11.30
CA THR A 42 13.15 -11.44 11.67
C THR A 42 13.42 -10.16 12.45
N GLY A 43 12.52 -9.18 12.36
CA GLY A 43 12.78 -7.86 12.93
C GLY A 43 13.84 -7.08 12.19
N ASN A 44 14.26 -7.55 11.02
CA ASN A 44 15.32 -6.90 10.24
C ASN A 44 14.79 -5.60 9.62
N MET A 45 15.28 -4.48 10.11
CA MET A 45 14.82 -3.17 9.66
C MET A 45 15.14 -2.88 8.20
N ASP A 46 16.15 -3.55 7.63
CA ASP A 46 16.48 -3.40 6.22
C ASP A 46 15.37 -3.91 5.31
N LEU A 47 14.50 -4.76 5.84
CA LEU A 47 13.38 -5.34 5.08
C LEU A 47 12.04 -4.69 5.40
N ARG A 48 12.02 -3.71 6.30
CA ARG A 48 10.76 -3.09 6.72
C ARG A 48 10.21 -2.19 5.62
N PRO A 49 9.02 -2.49 5.09
CA PRO A 49 8.39 -1.58 4.13
C PRO A 49 8.18 -0.21 4.77
N ASN A 50 8.39 0.84 3.99
CA ASN A 50 8.15 2.19 4.48
C ASN A 50 7.01 2.84 3.70
N THR A 51 6.67 4.08 4.07
CA THR A 51 5.56 4.78 3.41
C THR A 51 5.77 4.84 1.89
N GLN A 52 7.01 5.03 1.45
CA GLN A 52 7.30 5.06 0.03
C GLN A 52 7.02 3.72 -0.65
N SER A 53 7.34 2.61 0.03
CA SER A 53 7.06 1.27 -0.51
C SER A 53 5.58 1.12 -0.85
N TYR A 54 4.74 1.48 0.10
CA TYR A 54 3.29 1.37 -0.08
C TYR A 54 2.78 2.35 -1.13
N SER A 55 3.30 3.57 -1.14
CA SER A 55 2.88 4.58 -2.12
C SER A 55 3.19 4.17 -3.55
N ILE A 56 4.34 3.54 -3.77
CA ILE A 56 4.71 3.04 -5.10
C ILE A 56 3.67 2.04 -5.59
N VAL A 57 3.30 1.09 -4.73
CA VAL A 57 2.35 0.05 -5.13
C VAL A 57 0.95 0.62 -5.31
N LEU A 58 0.50 1.47 -4.39
CA LEU A 58 -0.81 2.11 -4.50
C LEU A 58 -0.93 2.92 -5.79
N SER A 59 0.08 3.73 -6.09
CA SER A 59 0.06 4.56 -7.30
C SER A 59 0.03 3.70 -8.56
N GLY A 60 0.76 2.59 -8.55
CA GLY A 60 0.78 1.70 -9.69
C GLY A 60 -0.56 1.01 -9.92
N ILE A 61 -1.21 0.58 -8.84
CA ILE A 61 -2.54 -0.03 -8.92
C ILE A 61 -3.52 0.98 -9.51
N ALA A 62 -3.46 2.23 -9.04
CA ALA A 62 -4.35 3.28 -9.52
C ALA A 62 -4.16 3.56 -11.01
N LYS A 63 -2.92 3.57 -11.46
CA LYS A 63 -2.61 3.84 -12.87
C LYS A 63 -3.02 2.72 -13.80
N ASN A 64 -2.97 1.49 -13.31
CA ASN A 64 -3.26 0.33 -14.13
C ASN A 64 -4.76 0.09 -14.34
N ARG A 65 -5.58 0.62 -13.47
CA ARG A 65 -7.05 0.60 -13.60
C ARG A 65 -7.65 -0.77 -13.87
N GLN A 66 -7.18 -1.77 -13.15
CA GLN A 66 -7.74 -3.10 -13.26
C GLN A 66 -9.09 -3.18 -12.56
N ARG A 67 -9.87 -4.18 -12.93
CA ARG A 67 -11.20 -4.35 -12.40
C ARG A 67 -11.22 -4.50 -10.88
N ASP A 68 -10.21 -5.14 -10.33
CA ASP A 68 -10.08 -5.36 -8.90
C ASP A 68 -9.18 -4.33 -8.21
N ALA A 69 -8.97 -3.19 -8.85
CA ALA A 69 -8.07 -2.17 -8.31
C ALA A 69 -8.47 -1.71 -6.92
N GLY A 70 -9.78 -1.53 -6.68
CA GLY A 70 -10.26 -1.10 -5.36
C GLY A 70 -9.90 -2.08 -4.27
N GLU A 71 -10.16 -3.37 -4.51
CA GLU A 71 -9.85 -4.41 -3.53
C GLU A 71 -8.35 -4.49 -3.26
N ARG A 72 -7.55 -4.46 -4.32
CA ARG A 72 -6.09 -4.52 -4.18
C ARG A 72 -5.56 -3.31 -3.43
N ALA A 73 -6.03 -2.13 -3.79
CA ALA A 73 -5.56 -0.91 -3.16
C ALA A 73 -5.95 -0.85 -1.69
N GLU A 74 -7.17 -1.24 -1.36
CA GLU A 74 -7.62 -1.21 0.03
C GLU A 74 -6.83 -2.19 0.88
N LYS A 75 -6.51 -3.36 0.34
CA LYS A 75 -5.71 -4.35 1.06
C LYS A 75 -4.33 -3.78 1.41
N ILE A 76 -3.71 -3.09 0.47
CA ILE A 76 -2.40 -2.46 0.69
C ILE A 76 -2.52 -1.36 1.75
N LEU A 77 -3.56 -0.54 1.66
CA LEU A 77 -3.77 0.53 2.63
C LEU A 77 -4.03 -0.04 4.03
N ASP A 78 -4.79 -1.13 4.15
CA ASP A 78 -5.04 -1.75 5.44
C ASP A 78 -3.76 -2.24 6.10
N GLN A 79 -2.85 -2.82 5.33
CA GLN A 79 -1.56 -3.24 5.85
C GLN A 79 -0.75 -2.03 6.30
N MET A 80 -0.78 -0.96 5.53
CA MET A 80 -0.12 0.30 5.85
C MET A 80 -0.65 0.87 7.16
N ILE A 81 -1.95 0.86 7.35
CA ILE A 81 -2.59 1.33 8.58
C ILE A 81 -2.14 0.48 9.77
N GLY A 82 -2.10 -0.84 9.59
CA GLY A 82 -1.64 -1.75 10.64
C GLY A 82 -0.21 -1.47 11.05
N MET A 83 0.66 -1.25 10.08
CA MET A 83 2.06 -0.91 10.35
C MET A 83 2.19 0.42 11.08
N ALA A 84 1.36 1.39 10.72
CA ALA A 84 1.37 2.69 11.40
C ALA A 84 0.92 2.55 12.85
N ARG A 85 -0.11 1.74 13.09
CA ARG A 85 -0.63 1.54 14.44
C ARG A 85 0.34 0.81 15.34
N SER A 86 1.14 -0.08 14.78
CA SER A 86 2.15 -0.80 15.55
C SER A 86 3.45 0.00 15.74
N GLY A 87 3.51 1.20 15.16
CA GLY A 87 4.70 2.04 15.26
C GLY A 87 5.81 1.67 14.31
N ASP A 88 5.51 0.82 13.32
CA ASP A 88 6.52 0.31 12.40
C ASP A 88 6.55 1.04 11.07
N LEU A 89 5.77 2.09 10.91
CA LEU A 89 5.77 2.87 9.68
C LEU A 89 6.33 4.26 9.98
N ASP A 90 7.17 4.74 9.07
CA ASP A 90 7.85 6.04 9.24
C ASP A 90 6.86 7.21 9.24
N GLU A 91 5.80 7.12 8.43
CA GLU A 91 4.75 8.12 8.41
C GLU A 91 3.41 7.43 8.20
N PRO A 92 2.35 7.85 8.91
CA PRO A 92 1.05 7.22 8.73
C PRO A 92 0.45 7.54 7.37
N PRO A 93 -0.52 6.75 6.91
CA PRO A 93 -1.23 7.08 5.68
C PRO A 93 -1.88 8.47 5.80
N ASP A 94 -1.81 9.22 4.73
CA ASP A 94 -2.38 10.57 4.70
C ASP A 94 -3.60 10.60 3.77
N THR A 95 -4.18 11.80 3.63
CA THR A 95 -5.36 11.99 2.79
C THR A 95 -5.11 11.52 1.36
N ILE A 96 -3.87 11.70 0.87
CA ILE A 96 -3.54 11.30 -0.50
C ILE A 96 -3.67 9.78 -0.65
N SER A 97 -3.15 9.02 0.32
CA SER A 97 -3.26 7.56 0.29
C SER A 97 -4.71 7.09 0.26
N TYR A 98 -5.54 7.67 1.13
CA TYR A 98 -6.95 7.33 1.16
C TYR A 98 -7.66 7.71 -0.13
N ASN A 99 -7.33 8.87 -0.69
CA ASN A 99 -7.95 9.31 -1.94
C ASN A 99 -7.59 8.42 -3.11
N VAL A 100 -6.37 7.91 -3.14
CA VAL A 100 -5.95 6.96 -4.19
C VAL A 100 -6.82 5.71 -4.15
N VAL A 101 -7.03 5.16 -2.96
CA VAL A 101 -7.85 3.95 -2.80
C VAL A 101 -9.31 4.24 -3.15
N LEU A 102 -9.83 5.36 -2.66
CA LEU A 102 -11.21 5.74 -2.97
C LEU A 102 -11.40 5.90 -4.48
N ASP A 103 -10.43 6.51 -5.14
CA ASP A 103 -10.45 6.69 -6.58
C ASP A 103 -10.44 5.34 -7.31
N CYS A 104 -9.67 4.37 -6.80
CA CYS A 104 -9.66 3.03 -7.36
C CYS A 104 -11.03 2.37 -7.28
N TRP A 105 -11.69 2.49 -6.12
CA TRP A 105 -13.04 1.96 -5.96
C TRP A 105 -14.04 2.64 -6.90
N ALA A 106 -13.97 3.97 -6.98
CA ALA A 106 -14.91 4.74 -7.79
C ALA A 106 -14.74 4.45 -9.27
N LYS A 107 -13.51 4.37 -9.75
CA LYS A 107 -13.25 4.20 -11.18
C LYS A 107 -13.43 2.77 -11.66
N SER A 108 -13.32 1.79 -10.78
CA SER A 108 -13.59 0.42 -11.14
C SER A 108 -15.05 0.05 -10.95
N SER A 109 -15.86 1.01 -10.51
CA SER A 109 -17.26 0.78 -10.24
C SER A 109 -18.05 0.63 -11.52
N SER A 110 -18.74 -0.50 -11.68
CA SER A 110 -19.57 -0.77 -12.85
C SER A 110 -20.99 -1.19 -12.45
N SER A 111 -21.28 -1.24 -11.14
CA SER A 111 -22.56 -1.66 -10.64
C SER A 111 -22.90 -0.88 -9.37
N PHE A 112 -24.17 -1.01 -8.96
CA PHE A 112 -24.61 -0.41 -7.69
C PHE A 112 -23.81 -0.95 -6.51
N GLU A 113 -23.51 -2.25 -6.54
CA GLU A 113 -22.76 -2.89 -5.47
C GLU A 113 -21.34 -2.33 -5.37
N ASP A 114 -20.70 -2.14 -6.52
CA ASP A 114 -19.36 -1.57 -6.55
C ASP A 114 -19.37 -0.13 -6.03
N ALA A 115 -20.36 0.64 -6.40
CA ALA A 115 -20.50 2.01 -5.90
C ALA A 115 -20.68 2.02 -4.38
N SER A 116 -21.42 1.04 -3.85
CA SER A 116 -21.62 0.92 -2.41
C SER A 116 -20.31 0.69 -1.67
N ARG A 117 -19.35 0.00 -2.30
CA ARG A 117 -18.04 -0.22 -1.69
C ARG A 117 -17.26 1.07 -1.58
N ALA A 118 -17.38 1.95 -2.59
CA ALA A 118 -16.73 3.26 -2.53
C ALA A 118 -17.31 4.08 -1.38
N VAL A 119 -18.63 4.04 -1.20
CA VAL A 119 -19.28 4.74 -0.08
C VAL A 119 -18.82 4.16 1.26
N ALA A 120 -18.74 2.83 1.36
CA ALA A 120 -18.29 2.18 2.58
C ALA A 120 -16.85 2.58 2.91
N PHE A 121 -16.00 2.70 1.90
CA PHE A 121 -14.64 3.13 2.11
C PHE A 121 -14.57 4.57 2.60
N LEU A 122 -15.41 5.44 2.06
CA LEU A 122 -15.48 6.83 2.51
C LEU A 122 -15.82 6.90 4.00
N GLU A 123 -16.77 6.08 4.46
CA GLU A 123 -17.13 6.04 5.86
C GLU A 123 -15.98 5.54 6.72
N LYS A 124 -15.24 4.56 6.22
CA LYS A 124 -14.03 4.06 6.89
C LYS A 124 -13.00 5.15 7.04
N MET A 125 -12.79 5.93 5.98
CA MET A 125 -11.85 7.05 6.01
C MET A 125 -12.26 8.08 7.06
N LYS A 126 -13.56 8.40 7.14
CA LYS A 126 -14.06 9.34 8.13
C LYS A 126 -13.82 8.83 9.55
N ARG A 127 -14.07 7.55 9.80
CA ARG A 127 -13.85 6.96 11.12
C ARG A 127 -12.38 7.03 11.51
N ASN A 128 -11.49 6.72 10.58
CA ASN A 128 -10.06 6.77 10.87
C ASN A 128 -9.59 8.18 11.14
N ASN A 129 -10.14 9.15 10.45
CA ASN A 129 -9.77 10.55 10.65
C ASN A 129 -10.19 11.08 12.03
N ILE A 130 -11.28 10.56 12.57
CA ILE A 130 -11.74 10.97 13.90
C ILE A 130 -10.70 10.60 14.96
N TYR A 131 -9.99 9.49 14.78
CA TYR A 131 -9.04 8.99 15.77
C TYR A 131 -7.60 9.42 15.50
N THR A 132 -7.37 10.27 14.50
CA THR A 132 -6.05 10.80 14.18
C THR A 132 -6.14 12.33 14.18
N PRO A 133 -6.13 12.95 15.36
CA PRO A 133 -6.22 14.40 15.41
C PRO A 133 -5.02 15.05 14.76
N HIS A 134 -5.25 16.21 14.21
CA HIS A 134 -4.23 16.94 13.47
C HIS A 134 -3.37 17.78 14.40
#